data_82ef98b1de64705cdc6efb3adb14701f
#
_entry.id   82ef98b1de64705cdc6efb3adb14701f
#
_cell.length_a   1.000
_cell.length_b   1.000
_cell.length_c   1.000
_cell.angle_alpha   90.00
_cell.angle_beta   90.00
_cell.angle_gamma   90.00
#
_symmetry.space_group_name_H-M   'P 1'
#
loop_
_entity.id
_entity.type
_entity.pdbx_description
1 polymer ?
#
loop_
_entity_poly.entity_id
_entity_poly.type
_entity_poly.pdbx_seq_one_letter_code
_entity_poly.pdbx_strand_id
1 'polypeptide(L)'
;MGVIPSIARLGRIAALRGPVLDVEFDEGPLPAVNEALRIDAASGPLVAEVQSHIDDRTVRAVALQPTSGLARNVGVVALGAPIAVPVGDKVLGRLLTPTGQVGDGGAPLGPDVPLRPIHRAPPPLDEQSAATAMFETGIKVIDLLAPLAQGGKAAMFGGAGVGKTVLVMELINAMVARYE
;
A
#
# COMPACT_ATOMS: atom_id res chain seq x y z
N MET A 1 -4.29 18.50 20.01
CA MET A 1 -5.66 18.01 19.83
C MET A 1 -5.62 16.52 20.09
N GLY A 2 -6.12 16.11 21.30
CA GLY A 2 -5.91 14.76 21.82
C GLY A 2 -6.59 13.72 20.95
N VAL A 3 -5.84 12.70 20.59
CA VAL A 3 -6.36 11.46 19.99
C VAL A 3 -7.23 10.82 21.08
N ILE A 4 -8.54 10.84 20.91
CA ILE A 4 -9.45 10.01 21.69
C ILE A 4 -9.02 8.57 21.40
N PRO A 5 -8.66 7.76 22.40
CA PRO A 5 -8.36 6.36 22.15
C PRO A 5 -9.63 5.72 21.58
N SER A 6 -9.61 5.37 20.29
CA SER A 6 -10.68 4.60 19.68
C SER A 6 -10.81 3.31 20.50
N ILE A 7 -11.98 3.08 21.09
CA ILE A 7 -12.30 1.81 21.74
C ILE A 7 -12.06 0.74 20.66
N ALA A 8 -11.14 -0.18 20.92
CA ALA A 8 -10.80 -1.24 20.00
C ALA A 8 -12.06 -2.06 19.72
N ARG A 9 -12.60 -1.94 18.50
CA ARG A 9 -13.79 -2.67 18.08
C ARG A 9 -13.40 -4.10 17.77
N LEU A 10 -14.05 -5.02 18.43
CA LEU A 10 -13.82 -6.45 18.28
C LEU A 10 -14.83 -7.02 17.31
N GLY A 11 -14.36 -7.86 16.42
CA GLY A 11 -15.18 -8.60 15.47
C GLY A 11 -14.66 -10.03 15.31
N ARG A 12 -15.29 -10.80 14.45
CA ARG A 12 -14.90 -12.16 14.11
C ARG A 12 -15.06 -12.42 12.61
N ILE A 13 -14.26 -13.32 12.08
CA ILE A 13 -14.38 -13.75 10.69
C ILE A 13 -15.67 -14.59 10.54
N ALA A 14 -16.63 -14.06 9.80
CA ALA A 14 -17.88 -14.76 9.46
C ALA A 14 -17.69 -15.67 8.24
N ALA A 15 -16.97 -15.18 7.21
CA ALA A 15 -16.66 -15.97 6.02
C ALA A 15 -15.27 -15.59 5.47
N LEU A 16 -14.68 -16.54 4.74
CA LEU A 16 -13.40 -16.33 4.13
C LEU A 16 -13.36 -17.02 2.76
N ARG A 17 -12.79 -16.32 1.73
CA ARG A 17 -12.62 -16.80 0.34
C ARG A 17 -11.27 -16.32 -0.20
N GLY A 18 -10.22 -17.12 -0.04
CA GLY A 18 -8.87 -16.66 -0.35
C GLY A 18 -8.50 -15.45 0.53
N PRO A 19 -8.04 -14.34 -0.04
CA PRO A 19 -7.70 -13.14 0.73
C PRO A 19 -8.92 -12.31 1.16
N VAL A 20 -10.12 -12.60 0.65
CA VAL A 20 -11.33 -11.84 0.97
C VAL A 20 -11.97 -12.39 2.23
N LEU A 21 -12.22 -11.51 3.21
CA LEU A 21 -12.77 -11.81 4.51
C LEU A 21 -14.06 -11.02 4.70
N ASP A 22 -15.12 -11.69 5.14
CA ASP A 22 -16.30 -11.02 5.67
C ASP A 22 -16.19 -11.07 7.21
N VAL A 23 -16.15 -9.90 7.84
CA VAL A 23 -15.92 -9.75 9.29
C VAL A 23 -17.16 -9.12 9.92
N GLU A 24 -17.72 -9.80 10.91
CA GLU A 24 -18.88 -9.35 11.66
C GLU A 24 -18.43 -8.67 12.96
N PHE A 25 -19.05 -7.53 13.27
CA PHE A 25 -18.86 -6.76 14.51
C PHE A 25 -20.16 -6.77 15.31
N ASP A 26 -20.06 -7.12 16.58
CA ASP A 26 -21.26 -7.31 17.43
C ASP A 26 -21.87 -5.98 17.88
N GLU A 27 -21.05 -4.94 18.12
CA GLU A 27 -21.51 -3.66 18.69
C GLU A 27 -20.76 -2.44 18.09
N GLY A 28 -21.45 -1.30 18.06
CA GLY A 28 -20.88 -0.01 17.69
C GLY A 28 -20.87 0.28 16.19
N PRO A 29 -20.33 1.43 15.79
CA PRO A 29 -20.23 1.79 14.38
C PRO A 29 -19.21 0.89 13.68
N LEU A 30 -19.51 0.47 12.46
CA LEU A 30 -18.59 -0.34 11.65
C LEU A 30 -17.26 0.38 11.42
N PRO A 31 -16.15 -0.39 11.26
CA PRO A 31 -14.90 0.17 10.77
C PRO A 31 -15.08 0.90 9.44
N ALA A 32 -14.41 2.03 9.28
CA ALA A 32 -14.49 2.80 8.05
C ALA A 32 -13.84 2.06 6.86
N VAL A 33 -14.25 2.38 5.65
CA VAL A 33 -13.54 1.93 4.44
C VAL A 33 -12.08 2.42 4.51
N ASN A 34 -11.15 1.57 4.10
CA ASN A 34 -9.70 1.73 4.23
C ASN A 34 -9.15 1.62 5.66
N GLU A 35 -9.98 1.32 6.65
CA GLU A 35 -9.50 1.06 8.01
C GLU A 35 -8.77 -0.29 8.07
N ALA A 36 -7.66 -0.32 8.82
CA ALA A 36 -6.88 -1.53 9.05
C ALA A 36 -7.52 -2.41 10.12
N LEU A 37 -7.55 -3.70 9.85
CA LEU A 37 -7.98 -4.75 10.76
C LEU A 37 -6.79 -5.64 11.11
N ARG A 38 -6.58 -5.92 12.39
CA ARG A 38 -5.63 -6.94 12.85
C ARG A 38 -6.38 -8.23 13.14
N ILE A 39 -5.83 -9.33 12.65
CA ILE A 39 -6.38 -10.67 12.81
C ILE A 39 -5.37 -11.50 13.59
N ASP A 40 -5.76 -12.04 14.73
CA ASP A 40 -4.88 -12.83 15.58
C ASP A 40 -4.92 -14.31 15.15
N ALA A 41 -4.28 -14.63 14.02
CA ALA A 41 -4.19 -15.99 13.49
C ALA A 41 -3.14 -16.83 14.22
N ALA A 42 -3.31 -18.15 14.23
CA ALA A 42 -2.37 -19.09 14.85
C ALA A 42 -0.95 -19.02 14.22
N SER A 43 -0.85 -18.63 12.96
CA SER A 43 0.42 -18.42 12.23
C SER A 43 1.09 -17.08 12.52
N GLY A 44 0.49 -16.22 13.34
CA GLY A 44 0.91 -14.86 13.64
C GLY A 44 -0.12 -13.81 13.20
N PRO A 45 0.06 -12.56 13.60
CA PRO A 45 -0.88 -11.49 13.30
C PRO A 45 -0.89 -11.18 11.81
N LEU A 46 -2.09 -11.13 11.23
CA LEU A 46 -2.34 -10.70 9.86
C LEU A 46 -2.98 -9.31 9.85
N VAL A 47 -2.77 -8.57 8.78
CA VAL A 47 -3.41 -7.28 8.52
C VAL A 47 -4.35 -7.42 7.34
N ALA A 48 -5.57 -6.92 7.50
CA ALA A 48 -6.54 -6.78 6.43
C ALA A 48 -7.02 -5.33 6.35
N GLU A 49 -7.56 -4.94 5.22
CA GLU A 49 -8.10 -3.61 4.97
C GLU A 49 -9.57 -3.70 4.62
N VAL A 50 -10.39 -2.87 5.23
CA VAL A 50 -11.82 -2.77 4.93
C VAL A 50 -12.01 -2.18 3.54
N GLN A 51 -12.72 -2.89 2.66
CA GLN A 51 -13.01 -2.47 1.29
C GLN A 51 -14.45 -1.95 1.13
N SER A 52 -15.39 -2.54 1.84
CA SER A 52 -16.80 -2.15 1.78
C SER A 52 -17.58 -2.64 2.99
N HIS A 53 -18.72 -2.02 3.24
CA HIS A 53 -19.73 -2.55 4.16
C HIS A 53 -20.69 -3.45 3.37
N ILE A 54 -21.01 -4.63 3.90
CA ILE A 54 -21.97 -5.56 3.31
C ILE A 54 -23.37 -5.27 3.84
N ASP A 55 -23.46 -5.08 5.15
CA ASP A 55 -24.69 -4.77 5.88
C ASP A 55 -24.34 -3.89 7.12
N ASP A 56 -25.25 -3.75 8.06
CA ASP A 56 -25.14 -2.93 9.27
C ASP A 56 -24.21 -3.54 10.35
N ARG A 57 -23.74 -4.77 10.17
CA ARG A 57 -22.88 -5.50 11.10
C ARG A 57 -21.63 -6.09 10.46
N THR A 58 -21.59 -6.19 9.14
CA THR A 58 -20.57 -6.93 8.41
C THR A 58 -19.80 -6.04 7.44
N VAL A 59 -18.48 -6.09 7.55
CA VAL A 59 -17.59 -5.46 6.56
C VAL A 59 -16.90 -6.51 5.70
N ARG A 60 -16.61 -6.18 4.48
CA ARG A 60 -15.71 -6.93 3.60
C ARG A 60 -14.33 -6.33 3.64
N ALA A 61 -13.34 -7.17 3.94
CA ALA A 61 -11.94 -6.80 4.03
C ALA A 61 -11.08 -7.70 3.15
N VAL A 62 -9.90 -7.21 2.78
CA VAL A 62 -8.89 -7.98 2.03
C VAL A 62 -7.64 -8.12 2.88
N ALA A 63 -7.22 -9.35 3.12
CA ALA A 63 -5.98 -9.66 3.83
C ALA A 63 -4.77 -9.36 2.93
N LEU A 64 -3.73 -8.74 3.51
CA LEU A 64 -2.49 -8.37 2.81
C LEU A 64 -1.41 -9.43 2.91
N GLN A 65 -1.61 -10.45 3.73
CA GLN A 65 -0.74 -11.61 3.86
C GLN A 65 -1.50 -12.90 3.53
N PRO A 66 -0.80 -14.02 3.31
CA PRO A 66 -1.42 -15.32 3.05
C PRO A 66 -2.38 -15.73 4.18
N THR A 67 -3.57 -16.16 3.81
CA THR A 67 -4.64 -16.57 4.72
C THR A 67 -4.70 -18.09 4.97
N SER A 68 -3.67 -18.81 4.56
CA SER A 68 -3.59 -20.27 4.77
C SER A 68 -3.67 -20.62 6.25
N GLY A 69 -4.58 -21.52 6.61
CA GLY A 69 -4.81 -21.90 8.00
C GLY A 69 -5.72 -20.95 8.79
N LEU A 70 -6.18 -19.86 8.19
CA LEU A 70 -7.17 -18.98 8.81
C LEU A 70 -8.55 -19.65 8.81
N ALA A 71 -9.26 -19.57 9.93
CA ALA A 71 -10.57 -20.18 10.12
C ALA A 71 -11.66 -19.14 10.40
N ARG A 72 -12.92 -19.56 10.31
CA ARG A 72 -14.05 -18.76 10.82
C ARG A 72 -13.93 -18.59 12.34
N ASN A 73 -14.60 -17.59 12.86
CA ASN A 73 -14.63 -17.20 14.28
C ASN A 73 -13.29 -16.77 14.88
N VAL A 74 -12.24 -16.60 14.05
CA VAL A 74 -10.99 -15.98 14.53
C VAL A 74 -11.27 -14.51 14.84
N GLY A 75 -10.73 -14.04 15.97
CA GLY A 75 -10.89 -12.66 16.45
C GLY A 75 -10.23 -11.65 15.52
N VAL A 76 -10.91 -10.54 15.35
CA VAL A 76 -10.46 -9.39 14.53
C VAL A 76 -10.57 -8.13 15.37
N VAL A 77 -9.55 -7.29 15.31
CA VAL A 77 -9.51 -5.99 15.99
C VAL A 77 -9.42 -4.88 14.95
N ALA A 78 -10.38 -3.98 14.95
CA ALA A 78 -10.31 -2.76 14.15
C ALA A 78 -9.36 -1.76 14.80
N LEU A 79 -8.42 -1.22 14.03
CA LEU A 79 -7.35 -0.36 14.54
C LEU A 79 -7.73 1.12 14.62
N GLY A 80 -8.89 1.51 14.09
CA GLY A 80 -9.37 2.90 14.11
C GLY A 80 -8.61 3.83 13.16
N ALA A 81 -7.74 3.31 12.33
CA ALA A 81 -6.92 4.06 11.39
C ALA A 81 -6.58 3.22 10.16
N PRO A 82 -6.27 3.86 9.02
CA PRO A 82 -5.74 3.17 7.84
C PRO A 82 -4.37 2.53 8.12
N ILE A 83 -3.96 1.62 7.24
CA ILE A 83 -2.60 1.07 7.25
C ILE A 83 -1.61 2.21 7.14
N ALA A 84 -0.62 2.22 8.03
CA ALA A 84 0.48 3.17 8.00
C ALA A 84 1.81 2.46 7.76
N VAL A 85 2.67 3.10 6.99
CA VAL A 85 3.99 2.59 6.61
C VAL A 85 5.09 3.56 7.02
N PRO A 86 6.29 3.06 7.34
CA PRO A 86 7.42 3.93 7.64
C PRO A 86 7.82 4.76 6.42
N VAL A 87 8.22 6.00 6.67
CA VAL A 87 8.63 6.98 5.65
C VAL A 87 9.87 7.76 6.10
N GLY A 88 10.48 8.53 5.19
CA GLY A 88 11.65 9.36 5.45
C GLY A 88 12.97 8.70 5.03
N ASP A 89 14.09 9.33 5.32
CA ASP A 89 15.40 8.95 4.79
C ASP A 89 15.86 7.55 5.19
N LYS A 90 15.42 7.07 6.37
CA LYS A 90 15.79 5.72 6.87
C LYS A 90 15.19 4.57 6.05
N VAL A 91 14.21 4.84 5.17
CA VAL A 91 13.62 3.83 4.29
C VAL A 91 14.18 3.86 2.88
N LEU A 92 15.01 4.85 2.56
CA LEU A 92 15.67 4.92 1.25
C LEU A 92 16.59 3.71 1.04
N GLY A 93 16.52 3.11 -0.15
CA GLY A 93 17.29 1.91 -0.48
C GLY A 93 16.83 0.63 0.23
N ARG A 94 15.72 0.66 1.00
CA ARG A 94 15.17 -0.50 1.71
C ARG A 94 13.98 -1.11 0.97
N LEU A 95 13.85 -2.42 1.07
CA LEU A 95 12.65 -3.13 0.61
C LEU A 95 11.69 -3.32 1.79
N LEU A 96 10.48 -2.81 1.66
CA LEU A 96 9.43 -2.94 2.67
C LEU A 96 8.26 -3.75 2.13
N THR A 97 7.61 -4.51 3.00
CA THR A 97 6.34 -5.16 2.69
C THR A 97 5.21 -4.10 2.62
N PRO A 98 4.05 -4.44 2.04
CA PRO A 98 2.88 -3.55 2.04
C PRO A 98 2.41 -3.11 3.44
N THR A 99 2.78 -3.86 4.48
CA THR A 99 2.49 -3.54 5.89
C THR A 99 3.64 -2.79 6.59
N GLY A 100 4.65 -2.34 5.83
CA GLY A 100 5.77 -1.56 6.35
C GLY A 100 6.87 -2.37 7.07
N GLN A 101 6.84 -3.69 6.99
CA GLN A 101 7.89 -4.54 7.55
C GLN A 101 9.10 -4.61 6.62
N VAL A 102 10.29 -4.75 7.19
CA VAL A 102 11.53 -4.93 6.42
C VAL A 102 11.51 -6.28 5.70
N GLY A 103 11.67 -6.24 4.37
CA GLY A 103 11.65 -7.42 3.49
C GLY A 103 13.00 -7.73 2.81
N ASP A 104 14.03 -6.91 3.03
CA ASP A 104 15.36 -7.06 2.42
C ASP A 104 16.35 -7.88 3.28
N GLY A 105 15.90 -8.40 4.42
CA GLY A 105 16.77 -9.10 5.37
C GLY A 105 17.74 -8.20 6.14
N GLY A 106 17.66 -6.89 5.96
CA GLY A 106 18.45 -5.91 6.68
C GLY A 106 17.99 -5.68 8.12
N ALA A 107 18.68 -4.82 8.84
CA ALA A 107 18.33 -4.47 10.22
C ALA A 107 16.93 -3.86 10.31
N PRO A 108 16.16 -4.12 11.39
CA PRO A 108 14.88 -3.48 11.63
C PRO A 108 14.99 -1.95 11.61
N LEU A 109 13.94 -1.29 11.13
CA LEU A 109 13.82 0.16 11.27
C LEU A 109 13.64 0.51 12.75
N GLY A 110 14.32 1.54 13.20
CA GLY A 110 14.23 1.98 14.61
C GLY A 110 12.84 2.54 14.95
N PRO A 111 12.52 2.69 16.24
CA PRO A 111 11.20 3.17 16.70
C PRO A 111 10.93 4.63 16.31
N ASP A 112 11.94 5.41 15.99
CA ASP A 112 11.83 6.84 15.67
C ASP A 112 11.49 7.11 14.18
N VAL A 113 11.20 6.06 13.41
CA VAL A 113 10.82 6.25 11.99
C VAL A 113 9.39 6.74 11.91
N PRO A 114 9.12 7.89 11.27
CA PRO A 114 7.77 8.40 11.13
C PRO A 114 6.91 7.47 10.28
N LEU A 115 5.65 7.29 10.68
CA LEU A 115 4.66 6.50 9.97
C LEU A 115 3.70 7.43 9.23
N ARG A 116 3.29 7.05 8.03
CA ARG A 116 2.22 7.74 7.28
C ARG A 116 1.18 6.74 6.76
N PRO A 117 -0.11 7.13 6.77
CA PRO A 117 -1.17 6.34 6.15
C PRO A 117 -0.90 6.17 4.65
N ILE A 118 -1.19 4.96 4.14
CA ILE A 118 -1.09 4.68 2.69
C ILE A 118 -2.20 5.37 1.89
N HIS A 119 -3.37 5.58 2.51
CA HIS A 119 -4.46 6.35 1.92
C HIS A 119 -4.29 7.83 2.27
N ARG A 120 -4.10 8.64 1.23
CA ARG A 120 -3.94 10.09 1.35
C ARG A 120 -4.72 10.77 0.23
N ALA A 121 -5.37 11.88 0.58
CA ALA A 121 -5.95 12.75 -0.43
C ALA A 121 -4.85 13.30 -1.35
N PRO A 122 -5.12 13.46 -2.66
CA PRO A 122 -4.20 14.14 -3.56
C PRO A 122 -3.97 15.60 -3.11
N PRO A 123 -2.82 16.20 -3.43
CA PRO A 123 -2.60 17.61 -3.16
C PRO A 123 -3.64 18.45 -3.91
N PRO A 124 -4.12 19.54 -3.33
CA PRO A 124 -5.04 20.46 -3.99
C PRO A 124 -4.39 21.09 -5.25
N LEU A 125 -5.21 21.59 -6.17
CA LEU A 125 -4.75 22.04 -7.48
C LEU A 125 -3.75 23.21 -7.41
N ASP A 126 -3.86 24.05 -6.40
CA ASP A 126 -2.97 25.18 -6.13
C ASP A 126 -1.57 24.76 -5.63
N GLU A 127 -1.45 23.57 -5.06
CA GLU A 127 -0.18 22.97 -4.67
C GLU A 127 0.47 22.11 -5.77
N GLN A 128 -0.25 21.88 -6.88
CA GLN A 128 0.27 21.07 -7.98
C GLN A 128 1.15 21.92 -8.90
N SER A 129 2.43 21.56 -8.97
CA SER A 129 3.34 22.15 -9.96
C SER A 129 3.04 21.60 -11.35
N ALA A 130 2.85 22.46 -12.35
CA ALA A 130 2.85 22.02 -13.73
C ALA A 130 4.25 21.50 -14.08
N ALA A 131 4.36 20.22 -14.43
CA ALA A 131 5.62 19.62 -14.84
C ALA A 131 6.07 20.26 -16.17
N THR A 132 7.06 21.13 -16.13
CA THR A 132 7.65 21.79 -17.31
C THR A 132 9.01 21.22 -17.69
N ALA A 133 9.65 20.49 -16.77
CA ALA A 133 10.95 19.88 -17.02
C ALA A 133 10.80 18.52 -17.71
N MET A 134 11.60 18.29 -18.74
CA MET A 134 11.68 17.00 -19.43
C MET A 134 12.64 16.07 -18.68
N PHE A 135 12.29 14.79 -18.66
CA PHE A 135 13.14 13.72 -18.19
C PHE A 135 13.90 13.15 -19.39
N GLU A 136 15.19 13.43 -19.47
CA GLU A 136 16.06 12.88 -20.53
C GLU A 136 16.43 11.43 -20.19
N THR A 137 16.01 10.52 -21.05
CA THR A 137 16.24 9.09 -20.87
C THR A 137 17.57 8.61 -21.46
N GLY A 138 18.20 9.40 -22.35
CA GLY A 138 19.33 9.01 -23.16
C GLY A 138 18.96 8.08 -24.33
N ILE A 139 17.71 7.68 -24.44
CA ILE A 139 17.19 6.88 -25.55
C ILE A 139 16.65 7.82 -26.62
N LYS A 140 17.41 8.04 -27.69
CA LYS A 140 17.13 9.05 -28.71
C LYS A 140 15.70 9.03 -29.22
N VAL A 141 15.12 7.87 -29.46
CA VAL A 141 13.75 7.77 -29.99
C VAL A 141 12.71 8.23 -28.98
N ILE A 142 12.92 8.01 -27.70
CA ILE A 142 12.02 8.48 -26.63
C ILE A 142 12.19 9.99 -26.47
N ASP A 143 13.42 10.46 -26.32
CA ASP A 143 13.70 11.88 -26.05
C ASP A 143 13.25 12.81 -27.19
N LEU A 144 13.26 12.30 -28.44
CA LEU A 144 12.87 13.09 -29.61
C LEU A 144 11.39 12.94 -30.00
N LEU A 145 10.82 11.74 -29.90
CA LEU A 145 9.50 11.44 -30.46
C LEU A 145 8.40 11.28 -29.38
N ALA A 146 8.77 10.93 -28.17
CA ALA A 146 7.84 10.70 -27.08
C ALA A 146 8.44 11.14 -25.72
N PRO A 147 8.87 12.42 -25.60
CA PRO A 147 9.59 12.90 -24.42
C PRO A 147 8.76 12.71 -23.15
N LEU A 148 9.43 12.31 -22.09
CA LEU A 148 8.83 12.08 -20.78
C LEU A 148 8.95 13.37 -19.95
N ALA A 149 7.85 13.79 -19.33
CA ALA A 149 7.89 14.87 -18.34
C ALA A 149 8.30 14.33 -16.97
N GLN A 150 9.06 15.10 -16.19
CA GLN A 150 9.34 14.78 -14.80
C GLN A 150 8.02 14.74 -14.01
N GLY A 151 7.79 13.63 -13.25
CA GLY A 151 6.53 13.36 -12.55
C GLY A 151 5.38 12.93 -13.47
N GLY A 152 5.63 12.80 -14.78
CA GLY A 152 4.65 12.31 -15.74
C GLY A 152 4.38 10.81 -15.61
N LYS A 153 3.34 10.35 -16.30
CA LYS A 153 2.98 8.92 -16.39
C LYS A 153 3.07 8.50 -17.86
N ALA A 154 3.84 7.45 -18.13
CA ALA A 154 3.94 6.85 -19.45
C ALA A 154 3.56 5.38 -19.41
N ALA A 155 2.90 4.89 -20.44
CA ALA A 155 2.53 3.50 -20.59
C ALA A 155 3.10 2.93 -21.88
N MET A 156 3.67 1.73 -21.82
CA MET A 156 4.22 1.03 -22.96
C MET A 156 3.35 -0.17 -23.32
N PHE A 157 2.83 -0.17 -24.51
CA PHE A 157 2.02 -1.26 -25.06
C PHE A 157 2.76 -1.98 -26.20
N GLY A 158 2.50 -3.25 -26.35
CA GLY A 158 3.06 -4.04 -27.44
C GLY A 158 2.86 -5.54 -27.22
N GLY A 159 2.99 -6.32 -28.28
CA GLY A 159 2.93 -7.78 -28.25
C GLY A 159 4.05 -8.44 -27.43
N ALA A 160 4.06 -9.75 -27.37
CA ALA A 160 5.16 -10.50 -26.76
C ALA A 160 6.44 -10.37 -27.59
N GLY A 161 7.60 -10.32 -26.94
CA GLY A 161 8.90 -10.36 -27.61
C GLY A 161 9.37 -9.06 -28.30
N VAL A 162 8.63 -7.95 -28.21
CA VAL A 162 8.99 -6.68 -28.88
C VAL A 162 9.97 -5.81 -28.07
N GLY A 163 10.58 -6.32 -27.02
CA GLY A 163 11.63 -5.60 -26.25
C GLY A 163 11.12 -4.65 -25.17
N LYS A 164 9.82 -4.69 -24.77
CA LYS A 164 9.29 -3.83 -23.71
C LYS A 164 10.10 -3.88 -22.40
N THR A 165 10.42 -5.09 -21.97
CA THR A 165 11.17 -5.30 -20.71
C THR A 165 12.57 -4.69 -20.79
N VAL A 166 13.24 -4.85 -21.94
CA VAL A 166 14.58 -4.26 -22.15
C VAL A 166 14.49 -2.74 -22.08
N LEU A 167 13.49 -2.14 -22.73
CA LEU A 167 13.30 -0.70 -22.71
C LEU A 167 13.01 -0.17 -21.32
N VAL A 168 12.20 -0.86 -20.52
CA VAL A 168 11.92 -0.49 -19.11
C VAL A 168 13.20 -0.61 -18.27
N MET A 169 14.01 -1.65 -18.46
CA MET A 169 15.29 -1.80 -17.75
C MET A 169 16.28 -0.69 -18.09
N GLU A 170 16.38 -0.30 -19.36
CA GLU A 170 17.22 0.82 -19.79
C GLU A 170 16.74 2.17 -19.22
N LEU A 171 15.42 2.39 -19.14
CA LEU A 171 14.86 3.57 -18.47
C LEU A 171 15.20 3.60 -16.98
N ILE A 172 15.08 2.48 -16.28
CA ILE A 172 15.45 2.38 -14.86
C ILE A 172 16.94 2.64 -14.70
N ASN A 173 17.78 2.05 -15.55
CA ASN A 173 19.23 2.25 -15.52
C ASN A 173 19.60 3.73 -15.75
N ALA A 174 18.98 4.39 -16.71
CA ALA A 174 19.17 5.82 -16.97
C ALA A 174 18.74 6.70 -15.77
N MET A 175 17.67 6.31 -15.05
CA MET A 175 17.24 7.00 -13.84
C MET A 175 18.25 6.83 -12.71
N VAL A 176 18.72 5.62 -12.45
CA VAL A 176 19.68 5.34 -11.38
C VAL A 176 20.99 6.11 -11.63
N ALA A 177 21.55 6.05 -12.83
CA ALA A 177 22.80 6.72 -13.18
C ALA A 177 22.75 8.26 -13.06
N ARG A 178 21.53 8.84 -13.01
CA ARG A 178 21.35 10.31 -12.93
C ARG A 178 21.12 10.81 -11.49
N TYR A 179 20.75 9.93 -10.57
CA TYR A 179 20.38 10.27 -9.19
C TYR A 179 21.34 9.65 -8.16
N GLU A 180 22.42 9.00 -8.59
CA GLU A 180 23.61 8.72 -7.78
C GLU A 180 24.55 9.93 -7.78
#